data_6d93492ea58f0b33a3fcb571afae5477
#
_entry.id   6d93492ea58f0b33a3fcb571afae5477
#
_cell.length_a   1.000
_cell.length_b   1.000
_cell.length_c   1.000
_cell.angle_alpha   90.00
_cell.angle_beta   90.00
_cell.angle_gamma   90.00
#
_symmetry.space_group_name_H-M   'P 1'
#
loop_
_entity.id
_entity.type
_entity.pdbx_description
1 polymer ?
#
loop_
_entity_poly.entity_id
_entity_poly.type
_entity_poly.pdbx_seq_one_letter_code
_entity_poly.pdbx_strand_id
1 'polypeptide(L)'
;MEKAYKLLGKHRHYDWGGKTFLPNLMGVENVNHLPYAEYWMGAHASASSTIYTSEGEKDLAALIKDNPAQWLGKDIATKFNGLPYLYKILDVRDVLSIQVHPSIENAVIGFKAEEVKGIAINAANRNYKDENHKPEVMVALSDFWLLHGFLPPAILEERLNNYSYLKPLVDEFKGADYQNLYAYFMQLPTEATDEILKPLLEEAAKAVAKGTLTKNDPHWWAHKYYVDGIPAKNIDKG
;
A
#
# COMPACT_ATOMS: atom_id res chain seq x y z
N MET A 1 33.62 8.79 16.66
CA MET A 1 33.85 8.50 15.25
C MET A 1 32.60 7.82 14.74
N GLU A 2 31.85 8.48 13.86
CA GLU A 2 30.71 7.86 13.21
C GLU A 2 31.20 6.68 12.39
N LYS A 3 30.61 5.50 12.59
CA LYS A 3 30.96 4.30 11.84
C LYS A 3 29.89 4.04 10.79
N ALA A 4 30.27 3.88 9.55
CA ALA A 4 29.39 3.36 8.51
C ALA A 4 29.48 1.84 8.48
N TYR A 5 28.35 1.17 8.35
CA TYR A 5 28.25 -0.28 8.27
C TYR A 5 27.56 -0.70 6.99
N LYS A 6 27.98 -1.82 6.41
CA LYS A 6 27.23 -2.45 5.33
C LYS A 6 25.94 -3.01 5.91
N LEU A 7 24.82 -2.75 5.21
CA LEU A 7 23.49 -3.22 5.60
C LEU A 7 22.90 -4.06 4.46
N LEU A 8 22.32 -5.20 4.80
CA LEU A 8 21.54 -6.05 3.92
C LEU A 8 20.08 -6.01 4.37
N GLY A 9 19.22 -5.46 3.53
CA GLY A 9 17.78 -5.40 3.76
C GLY A 9 17.07 -6.73 3.54
N LYS A 10 15.76 -6.70 3.64
CA LYS A 10 14.88 -7.85 3.39
C LYS A 10 13.91 -7.51 2.27
N HIS A 11 13.75 -8.42 1.32
CA HIS A 11 12.75 -8.28 0.26
C HIS A 11 11.39 -8.84 0.70
N ARG A 12 10.32 -8.32 0.07
CA ARG A 12 8.94 -8.73 0.28
C ARG A 12 8.32 -9.11 -1.05
N HIS A 13 7.58 -10.22 -1.04
CA HIS A 13 6.96 -10.81 -2.23
C HIS A 13 5.45 -10.59 -2.18
N TYR A 14 5.03 -9.37 -2.55
CA TYR A 14 3.61 -9.08 -2.75
C TYR A 14 3.25 -9.26 -4.22
N ASP A 15 2.03 -9.70 -4.51
CA ASP A 15 1.58 -10.03 -5.86
C ASP A 15 1.67 -8.87 -6.85
N TRP A 16 1.58 -7.63 -6.37
CA TRP A 16 1.71 -6.41 -7.19
C TRP A 16 3.15 -6.07 -7.58
N GLY A 17 4.14 -6.80 -7.04
CA GLY A 17 5.56 -6.54 -7.29
C GLY A 17 6.01 -6.86 -8.71
N GLY A 18 7.06 -6.16 -9.16
CA GLY A 18 7.82 -6.49 -10.35
C GLY A 18 8.64 -7.77 -10.17
N LYS A 19 9.22 -8.25 -11.25
CA LYS A 19 9.97 -9.53 -11.23
C LYS A 19 11.43 -9.39 -11.65
N THR A 20 11.83 -8.19 -12.07
CA THR A 20 13.13 -7.97 -12.71
C THR A 20 13.94 -6.86 -12.08
N PHE A 21 13.34 -5.71 -11.76
CA PHE A 21 14.08 -4.53 -11.29
C PHE A 21 14.80 -4.78 -9.95
N LEU A 22 14.08 -5.16 -8.91
CA LEU A 22 14.71 -5.43 -7.60
C LEU A 22 15.68 -6.60 -7.63
N PRO A 23 15.38 -7.76 -8.25
CA PRO A 23 16.37 -8.81 -8.44
C PRO A 23 17.65 -8.31 -9.10
N ASN A 24 17.55 -7.56 -10.20
CA ASN A 24 18.71 -7.00 -10.90
C ASN A 24 19.50 -6.01 -10.03
N LEU A 25 18.80 -5.12 -9.32
CA LEU A 25 19.42 -4.16 -8.40
C LEU A 25 20.21 -4.84 -7.29
N MET A 26 19.69 -5.97 -6.79
CA MET A 26 20.32 -6.75 -5.72
C MET A 26 21.36 -7.76 -6.24
N GLY A 27 21.50 -7.92 -7.55
CA GLY A 27 22.38 -8.91 -8.17
C GLY A 27 21.96 -10.35 -7.87
N VAL A 28 20.67 -10.62 -7.72
CA VAL A 28 20.13 -11.96 -7.45
C VAL A 28 19.34 -12.47 -8.66
N GLU A 29 19.47 -13.76 -8.94
CA GLU A 29 18.72 -14.42 -10.01
C GLU A 29 17.32 -14.79 -9.51
N ASN A 30 16.28 -14.39 -10.22
CA ASN A 30 14.89 -14.70 -9.90
C ASN A 30 14.40 -15.93 -10.70
N VAL A 31 15.00 -17.08 -10.44
CA VAL A 31 14.72 -18.36 -11.16
C VAL A 31 13.26 -18.80 -11.06
N ASN A 32 12.58 -18.47 -9.97
CA ASN A 32 11.18 -18.86 -9.71
C ASN A 32 10.17 -17.80 -10.19
N HIS A 33 10.62 -16.75 -10.84
CA HIS A 33 9.78 -15.64 -11.29
C HIS A 33 8.85 -15.07 -10.21
N LEU A 34 9.31 -15.03 -8.96
CA LEU A 34 8.57 -14.47 -7.84
C LEU A 34 8.44 -12.94 -7.99
N PRO A 35 7.33 -12.34 -7.51
CA PRO A 35 7.25 -10.89 -7.41
C PRO A 35 8.22 -10.40 -6.32
N TYR A 36 9.01 -9.38 -6.63
CA TYR A 36 9.86 -8.65 -5.68
C TYR A 36 9.28 -7.25 -5.53
N ALA A 37 8.37 -7.08 -4.59
CA ALA A 37 7.58 -5.85 -4.47
C ALA A 37 8.31 -4.75 -3.71
N GLU A 38 8.98 -5.09 -2.63
CA GLU A 38 9.67 -4.14 -1.77
C GLU A 38 10.99 -4.70 -1.25
N TYR A 39 11.98 -3.82 -1.09
CA TYR A 39 13.22 -4.10 -0.39
C TYR A 39 13.31 -3.18 0.83
N TRP A 40 13.25 -3.77 2.01
CA TRP A 40 13.19 -3.07 3.29
C TRP A 40 14.56 -2.92 3.91
N MET A 41 14.90 -1.71 4.32
CA MET A 41 16.13 -1.37 5.03
C MET A 41 15.78 -0.67 6.34
N GLY A 42 15.93 -1.38 7.46
CA GLY A 42 15.59 -0.89 8.79
C GLY A 42 15.47 -1.99 9.83
N ALA A 43 14.91 -1.65 10.97
CA ALA A 43 14.79 -2.51 12.15
C ALA A 43 13.34 -2.98 12.40
N HIS A 44 12.56 -3.19 11.33
CA HIS A 44 11.16 -3.61 11.49
C HIS A 44 11.09 -5.04 12.06
N ALA A 45 10.21 -5.26 13.05
CA ALA A 45 10.10 -6.53 13.78
C ALA A 45 9.88 -7.77 12.88
N SER A 46 9.11 -7.62 11.79
CA SER A 46 8.85 -8.72 10.85
C SER A 46 9.93 -8.92 9.78
N ALA A 47 10.86 -7.98 9.62
CA ALA A 47 11.89 -8.02 8.57
C ALA A 47 13.04 -7.06 8.91
N SER A 48 13.77 -7.34 9.99
CA SER A 48 14.96 -6.57 10.36
C SER A 48 16.10 -6.83 9.39
N SER A 49 16.83 -5.77 9.07
CA SER A 49 18.04 -5.83 8.25
C SER A 49 19.20 -6.52 8.96
N THR A 50 20.05 -7.16 8.19
CA THR A 50 21.35 -7.66 8.67
C THR A 50 22.40 -6.56 8.54
N ILE A 51 23.19 -6.33 9.56
CA ILE A 51 24.33 -5.41 9.57
C ILE A 51 25.64 -6.19 9.69
N TYR A 52 26.66 -5.77 8.94
CA TYR A 52 27.97 -6.40 8.95
C TYR A 52 28.91 -5.61 9.85
N THR A 53 29.30 -6.22 10.96
CA THR A 53 30.23 -5.64 11.96
C THR A 53 31.58 -6.36 11.90
N SER A 54 32.57 -5.87 12.66
CA SER A 54 33.85 -6.57 12.83
C SER A 54 33.72 -7.93 13.53
N GLU A 55 32.60 -8.18 14.22
CA GLU A 55 32.28 -9.44 14.90
C GLU A 55 31.41 -10.38 14.06
N GLY A 56 31.14 -10.01 12.80
CA GLY A 56 30.27 -10.75 11.88
C GLY A 56 28.90 -10.13 11.67
N GLU A 57 27.99 -10.92 11.14
CA GLU A 57 26.61 -10.52 10.85
C GLU A 57 25.78 -10.41 12.13
N LYS A 58 25.02 -9.34 12.25
CA LYS A 58 24.14 -9.07 13.38
C LYS A 58 22.76 -8.62 12.87
N ASP A 59 21.72 -8.88 13.65
CA ASP A 59 20.39 -8.33 13.42
C ASP A 59 20.31 -6.88 13.92
N LEU A 60 19.88 -5.95 13.04
CA LEU A 60 19.85 -4.53 13.37
C LEU A 60 18.88 -4.21 14.51
N ALA A 61 17.70 -4.85 14.53
CA ALA A 61 16.72 -4.61 15.60
C ALA A 61 17.24 -5.11 16.95
N ALA A 62 17.93 -6.25 17.00
CA ALA A 62 18.55 -6.76 18.20
C ALA A 62 19.63 -5.81 18.72
N LEU A 63 20.51 -5.31 17.86
CA LEU A 63 21.56 -4.35 18.26
C LEU A 63 20.98 -3.05 18.80
N ILE A 64 19.92 -2.52 18.16
CA ILE A 64 19.24 -1.32 18.65
C ILE A 64 18.58 -1.58 20.00
N LYS A 65 17.94 -2.74 20.17
CA LYS A 65 17.30 -3.12 21.43
C LYS A 65 18.29 -3.25 22.58
N ASP A 66 19.47 -3.83 22.31
CA ASP A 66 20.51 -4.04 23.33
C ASP A 66 21.16 -2.73 23.79
N ASN A 67 21.43 -1.82 22.87
CA ASN A 67 22.01 -0.51 23.19
C ASN A 67 21.48 0.60 22.28
N PRO A 68 20.26 1.09 22.53
CA PRO A 68 19.62 2.11 21.69
C PRO A 68 20.46 3.39 21.54
N ALA A 69 21.06 3.86 22.63
CA ALA A 69 21.82 5.10 22.61
C ALA A 69 23.10 5.02 21.76
N GLN A 70 23.72 3.85 21.66
CA GLN A 70 24.90 3.62 20.83
C GLN A 70 24.54 3.64 19.33
N TRP A 71 23.41 3.03 18.96
CA TRP A 71 23.01 2.83 17.56
C TRP A 71 22.20 3.99 16.99
N LEU A 72 21.39 4.66 17.81
CA LEU A 72 20.51 5.73 17.38
C LEU A 72 20.93 7.12 17.85
N GLY A 73 21.88 7.19 18.81
CA GLY A 73 22.15 8.39 19.57
C GLY A 73 21.13 8.59 20.70
N LYS A 74 21.54 9.34 21.75
CA LYS A 74 20.73 9.51 22.96
C LYS A 74 19.35 10.13 22.68
N ASP A 75 19.32 11.16 21.84
CA ASP A 75 18.08 11.93 21.58
C ASP A 75 17.03 11.07 20.87
N ILE A 76 17.43 10.34 19.83
CA ILE A 76 16.52 9.45 19.07
C ILE A 76 16.08 8.28 19.95
N ALA A 77 17.01 7.67 20.67
CA ALA A 77 16.69 6.56 21.56
C ALA A 77 15.68 6.96 22.65
N THR A 78 15.85 8.15 23.25
CA THR A 78 14.92 8.66 24.27
C THR A 78 13.55 9.01 23.68
N LYS A 79 13.54 9.62 22.49
CA LYS A 79 12.29 10.10 21.88
C LYS A 79 11.42 9.00 21.29
N PHE A 80 12.03 7.99 20.65
CA PHE A 80 11.29 7.02 19.83
C PHE A 80 11.41 5.57 20.34
N ASN A 81 12.31 5.30 21.26
CA ASN A 81 12.59 3.94 21.78
C ASN A 81 12.88 2.88 20.68
N GLY A 82 13.35 3.32 19.52
CA GLY A 82 13.63 2.48 18.36
C GLY A 82 14.00 3.31 17.14
N LEU A 83 14.29 2.66 16.03
CA LEU A 83 14.52 3.33 14.74
C LEU A 83 13.18 3.90 14.22
N PRO A 84 13.03 5.24 14.08
CA PRO A 84 11.72 5.84 13.83
C PRO A 84 11.30 5.85 12.36
N TYR A 85 11.99 5.10 11.50
CA TYR A 85 11.64 5.00 10.07
C TYR A 85 12.02 3.65 9.49
N LEU A 86 11.41 3.31 8.36
CA LEU A 86 11.75 2.19 7.52
C LEU A 86 11.98 2.72 6.10
N TYR A 87 13.20 2.56 5.59
CA TYR A 87 13.50 2.89 4.22
C TYR A 87 13.14 1.72 3.30
N LYS A 88 12.48 2.02 2.18
CA LYS A 88 12.04 1.00 1.22
C LYS A 88 12.40 1.40 -0.21
N ILE A 89 12.73 0.42 -1.03
CA ILE A 89 12.71 0.53 -2.49
C ILE A 89 11.54 -0.32 -2.97
N LEU A 90 10.66 0.27 -3.78
CA LEU A 90 9.48 -0.38 -4.33
C LEU A 90 9.68 -0.68 -5.81
N ASP A 91 9.27 -1.88 -6.24
CA ASP A 91 9.15 -2.28 -7.65
C ASP A 91 7.68 -2.61 -7.93
N VAL A 92 6.95 -1.63 -8.44
CA VAL A 92 5.49 -1.68 -8.57
C VAL A 92 5.11 -1.96 -10.02
N ARG A 93 4.69 -3.19 -10.30
CA ARG A 93 4.17 -3.61 -11.60
C ARG A 93 2.72 -3.16 -11.80
N ASP A 94 1.93 -3.23 -10.75
CA ASP A 94 0.50 -2.96 -10.76
C ASP A 94 0.18 -1.71 -9.94
N VAL A 95 -1.01 -1.11 -10.16
CA VAL A 95 -1.41 0.07 -9.38
C VAL A 95 -1.53 -0.27 -7.88
N LEU A 96 -0.97 0.59 -7.03
CA LEU A 96 -1.17 0.44 -5.59
C LEU A 96 -2.56 0.91 -5.19
N SER A 97 -3.22 0.12 -4.34
CA SER A 97 -4.51 0.45 -3.74
C SER A 97 -4.41 1.65 -2.79
N ILE A 98 -5.55 2.30 -2.54
CA ILE A 98 -5.64 3.27 -1.46
C ILE A 98 -5.45 2.55 -0.14
N GLN A 99 -4.57 3.11 0.70
CA GLN A 99 -4.37 2.67 2.07
C GLN A 99 -4.69 3.83 3.02
N VAL A 100 -5.46 3.54 4.06
CA VAL A 100 -5.77 4.51 5.12
C VAL A 100 -4.90 4.20 6.32
N HIS A 101 -3.99 5.12 6.66
CA HIS A 101 -3.17 4.99 7.86
C HIS A 101 -3.81 5.74 9.03
N PRO A 102 -3.88 5.12 10.22
CA PRO A 102 -4.48 5.74 11.39
C PRO A 102 -3.62 6.89 11.92
N SER A 103 -4.23 7.83 12.66
CA SER A 103 -3.48 8.70 13.56
C SER A 103 -2.84 7.88 14.68
N ILE A 104 -1.86 8.46 15.42
CA ILE A 104 -1.22 7.75 16.54
C ILE A 104 -2.24 7.33 17.60
N GLU A 105 -3.21 8.20 17.90
CA GLU A 105 -4.27 7.93 18.88
C GLU A 105 -5.14 6.74 18.42
N ASN A 106 -5.55 6.74 17.16
CA ASN A 106 -6.37 5.67 16.60
C ASN A 106 -5.59 4.35 16.47
N ALA A 107 -4.29 4.40 16.19
CA ALA A 107 -3.44 3.21 16.18
C ALA A 107 -3.39 2.54 17.56
N VAL A 108 -3.18 3.32 18.63
CA VAL A 108 -3.19 2.82 20.01
C VAL A 108 -4.55 2.24 20.40
N ILE A 109 -5.64 2.95 20.10
CA ILE A 109 -7.00 2.49 20.41
C ILE A 109 -7.32 1.20 19.65
N GLY A 110 -7.04 1.17 18.34
CA GLY A 110 -7.32 0.02 17.49
C GLY A 110 -6.49 -1.21 17.89
N PHE A 111 -5.20 -1.03 18.16
CA PHE A 111 -4.32 -2.10 18.63
C PHE A 111 -4.85 -2.73 19.92
N LYS A 112 -5.14 -1.92 20.94
CA LYS A 112 -5.68 -2.39 22.21
C LYS A 112 -7.04 -3.09 22.07
N ALA A 113 -7.91 -2.57 21.20
CA ALA A 113 -9.20 -3.18 20.95
C ALA A 113 -9.09 -4.58 20.32
N GLU A 114 -8.12 -4.79 19.43
CA GLU A 114 -7.85 -6.10 18.81
C GLU A 114 -7.14 -7.06 19.79
N GLU A 115 -6.27 -6.57 20.67
CA GLU A 115 -5.70 -7.36 21.77
C GLU A 115 -6.81 -7.88 22.72
N VAL A 116 -7.73 -7.01 23.15
CA VAL A 116 -8.88 -7.40 23.99
C VAL A 116 -9.76 -8.45 23.32
N LYS A 117 -9.93 -8.37 21.99
CA LYS A 117 -10.68 -9.37 21.21
C LYS A 117 -9.92 -10.68 21.00
N GLY A 118 -8.65 -10.77 21.41
CA GLY A 118 -7.81 -11.95 21.23
C GLY A 118 -7.46 -12.24 19.77
N ILE A 119 -7.47 -11.22 18.89
CA ILE A 119 -7.07 -11.38 17.49
C ILE A 119 -5.55 -11.47 17.43
N ALA A 120 -5.02 -12.62 16.99
CA ALA A 120 -3.57 -12.82 16.91
C ALA A 120 -2.90 -11.81 15.99
N ILE A 121 -1.69 -11.35 16.34
CA ILE A 121 -0.94 -10.31 15.59
C ILE A 121 -0.73 -10.68 14.11
N ASN A 122 -0.63 -11.99 13.80
CA ASN A 122 -0.42 -12.51 12.46
C ASN A 122 -1.73 -13.00 11.78
N ALA A 123 -2.89 -12.80 12.41
CA ALA A 123 -4.17 -13.18 11.82
C ALA A 123 -4.46 -12.35 10.56
N ALA A 124 -5.08 -12.97 9.55
CA ALA A 124 -5.41 -12.29 8.29
C ALA A 124 -6.39 -11.12 8.48
N ASN A 125 -7.23 -11.19 9.51
CA ASN A 125 -8.19 -10.15 9.88
C ASN A 125 -7.66 -9.17 10.94
N ARG A 126 -6.34 -9.18 11.23
CA ARG A 126 -5.69 -8.20 12.12
C ARG A 126 -5.36 -6.93 11.35
N ASN A 127 -5.97 -5.80 11.73
CA ASN A 127 -5.72 -4.50 11.11
C ASN A 127 -4.56 -3.75 11.78
N TYR A 128 -4.52 -3.73 13.11
CA TYR A 128 -3.53 -2.98 13.89
C TYR A 128 -2.45 -3.92 14.42
N LYS A 129 -1.27 -3.93 13.76
CA LYS A 129 -0.14 -4.81 14.11
C LYS A 129 0.82 -4.19 15.12
N ASP A 130 0.71 -2.91 15.37
CA ASP A 130 1.45 -2.11 16.35
C ASP A 130 0.65 -0.87 16.74
N GLU A 131 1.14 -0.09 17.70
CA GLU A 131 0.52 1.15 18.19
C GLU A 131 0.99 2.40 17.44
N ASN A 132 1.69 2.26 16.31
CA ASN A 132 2.29 3.39 15.61
C ASN A 132 1.43 3.84 14.45
N HIS A 133 1.45 5.15 14.19
CA HIS A 133 1.02 5.70 12.94
C HIS A 133 2.06 5.41 11.83
N LYS A 134 1.64 5.56 10.56
CA LYS A 134 2.53 5.29 9.41
C LYS A 134 2.51 6.46 8.42
N PRO A 135 3.04 7.63 8.78
CA PRO A 135 3.23 8.67 7.78
C PRO A 135 4.23 8.17 6.74
N GLU A 136 3.88 8.28 5.48
CA GLU A 136 4.70 7.81 4.37
C GLU A 136 4.98 8.94 3.40
N VAL A 137 6.20 8.97 2.88
CA VAL A 137 6.58 9.81 1.75
C VAL A 137 7.20 8.91 0.68
N MET A 138 6.81 9.13 -0.56
CA MET A 138 7.32 8.37 -1.70
C MET A 138 7.85 9.31 -2.77
N VAL A 139 8.97 8.91 -3.38
CA VAL A 139 9.56 9.59 -4.53
C VAL A 139 9.58 8.62 -5.70
N ALA A 140 8.85 8.96 -6.76
CA ALA A 140 8.87 8.18 -7.99
C ALA A 140 10.20 8.38 -8.72
N LEU A 141 10.89 7.28 -9.05
CA LEU A 141 12.13 7.27 -9.81
C LEU A 141 11.93 6.83 -11.28
N SER A 142 10.75 6.34 -11.59
CA SER A 142 10.28 5.94 -12.92
C SER A 142 8.77 6.14 -13.01
N ASP A 143 8.14 5.70 -14.09
CA ASP A 143 6.70 5.65 -14.20
C ASP A 143 6.11 4.86 -13.04
N PHE A 144 5.12 5.45 -12.37
CA PHE A 144 4.53 4.89 -11.17
C PHE A 144 3.04 5.21 -11.09
N TRP A 145 2.22 4.19 -10.83
CA TRP A 145 0.77 4.33 -10.71
C TRP A 145 0.29 3.90 -9.33
N LEU A 146 -0.51 4.76 -8.72
CA LEU A 146 -1.16 4.47 -7.43
C LEU A 146 -2.53 5.13 -7.37
N LEU A 147 -3.41 4.61 -6.55
CA LEU A 147 -4.63 5.29 -6.14
C LEU A 147 -4.32 6.16 -4.92
N HIS A 148 -4.64 7.46 -5.00
CA HIS A 148 -4.33 8.40 -3.94
C HIS A 148 -5.46 9.43 -3.75
N GLY A 149 -6.23 9.25 -2.67
CA GLY A 149 -7.32 10.16 -2.30
C GLY A 149 -8.43 10.25 -3.34
N PHE A 150 -9.21 11.31 -3.25
CA PHE A 150 -10.30 11.61 -4.18
C PHE A 150 -9.91 12.74 -5.12
N LEU A 151 -10.54 12.77 -6.28
CA LEU A 151 -10.46 13.91 -7.20
C LEU A 151 -11.03 15.16 -6.56
N PRO A 152 -10.57 16.38 -6.93
CA PRO A 152 -11.23 17.62 -6.53
C PRO A 152 -12.73 17.59 -6.83
N PRO A 153 -13.60 18.19 -5.98
CA PRO A 153 -15.05 18.04 -6.06
C PRO A 153 -15.63 18.32 -7.45
N ALA A 154 -15.24 19.43 -8.05
CA ALA A 154 -15.74 19.83 -9.38
C ALA A 154 -15.38 18.82 -10.48
N ILE A 155 -14.16 18.24 -10.42
CA ILE A 155 -13.71 17.25 -11.39
C ILE A 155 -14.42 15.92 -11.17
N LEU A 156 -14.62 15.52 -9.92
CA LEU A 156 -15.35 14.29 -9.60
C LEU A 156 -16.81 14.39 -10.05
N GLU A 157 -17.48 15.49 -9.74
CA GLU A 157 -18.85 15.76 -10.15
C GLU A 157 -19.00 15.75 -11.68
N GLU A 158 -18.11 16.43 -12.40
CA GLU A 158 -18.08 16.40 -13.86
C GLU A 158 -17.95 14.97 -14.38
N ARG A 159 -16.99 14.18 -13.87
CA ARG A 159 -16.79 12.80 -14.33
C ARG A 159 -17.98 11.90 -14.03
N LEU A 160 -18.58 12.01 -12.85
CA LEU A 160 -19.77 11.24 -12.51
C LEU A 160 -20.96 11.60 -13.43
N ASN A 161 -21.13 12.86 -13.77
CA ASN A 161 -22.21 13.32 -14.66
C ASN A 161 -22.02 12.92 -16.12
N ASN A 162 -20.81 12.54 -16.55
CA ASN A 162 -20.56 12.09 -17.92
C ASN A 162 -21.24 10.74 -18.23
N TYR A 163 -21.69 10.02 -17.21
CA TYR A 163 -22.24 8.69 -17.35
C TYR A 163 -23.60 8.59 -16.65
N SER A 164 -24.67 8.31 -17.43
CA SER A 164 -26.04 8.23 -16.89
C SER A 164 -26.21 7.13 -15.83
N TYR A 165 -25.46 6.04 -15.95
CA TYR A 165 -25.48 4.92 -15.01
C TYR A 165 -24.81 5.24 -13.67
N LEU A 166 -23.98 6.31 -13.59
CA LEU A 166 -23.41 6.79 -12.34
C LEU A 166 -24.31 7.82 -11.60
N LYS A 167 -25.50 8.09 -12.10
CA LYS A 167 -26.44 9.02 -11.49
C LYS A 167 -26.71 8.78 -10.00
N PRO A 168 -26.86 7.55 -9.51
CA PRO A 168 -26.99 7.30 -8.06
C PRO A 168 -25.83 7.85 -7.25
N LEU A 169 -24.59 7.78 -7.77
CA LEU A 169 -23.41 8.33 -7.11
C LEU A 169 -23.38 9.85 -7.15
N VAL A 170 -23.86 10.47 -8.23
CA VAL A 170 -24.00 11.94 -8.30
C VAL A 170 -24.95 12.44 -7.22
N ASP A 171 -26.09 11.74 -7.04
CA ASP A 171 -27.09 12.13 -6.06
C ASP A 171 -26.57 12.06 -4.62
N GLU A 172 -25.68 11.10 -4.32
CA GLU A 172 -25.02 10.97 -3.01
C GLU A 172 -23.83 11.92 -2.81
N PHE A 173 -23.25 12.45 -3.89
CA PHE A 173 -22.13 13.40 -3.83
C PHE A 173 -22.55 14.86 -3.67
N LYS A 174 -23.83 15.15 -3.48
CA LYS A 174 -24.33 16.52 -3.32
C LYS A 174 -23.61 17.27 -2.21
N GLY A 175 -23.19 18.51 -2.51
CA GLY A 175 -22.44 19.35 -1.57
C GLY A 175 -20.98 18.93 -1.38
N ALA A 176 -20.42 18.12 -2.28
CA ALA A 176 -19.05 17.59 -2.22
C ALA A 176 -18.80 16.70 -0.97
N ASP A 177 -19.81 15.95 -0.54
CA ASP A 177 -19.74 15.04 0.58
C ASP A 177 -19.10 13.70 0.17
N TYR A 178 -17.76 13.63 0.22
CA TYR A 178 -17.01 12.40 -0.05
C TYR A 178 -17.31 11.28 0.94
N GLN A 179 -17.58 11.60 2.19
CA GLN A 179 -17.85 10.62 3.22
C GLN A 179 -19.18 9.91 2.92
N ASN A 180 -20.21 10.67 2.56
CA ASN A 180 -21.50 10.10 2.18
C ASN A 180 -21.39 9.27 0.90
N LEU A 181 -20.76 9.81 -0.15
CA LEU A 181 -20.53 9.07 -1.40
C LEU A 181 -19.82 7.75 -1.17
N TYR A 182 -18.72 7.78 -0.41
CA TYR A 182 -17.92 6.58 -0.14
C TYR A 182 -18.70 5.58 0.71
N ALA A 183 -19.36 6.03 1.77
CA ALA A 183 -20.17 5.17 2.63
C ALA A 183 -21.32 4.52 1.86
N TYR A 184 -22.01 5.27 1.01
CA TYR A 184 -23.06 4.75 0.15
C TYR A 184 -22.53 3.64 -0.77
N PHE A 185 -21.47 3.92 -1.53
CA PHE A 185 -20.89 2.95 -2.47
C PHE A 185 -20.41 1.67 -1.76
N MET A 186 -19.75 1.81 -0.62
CA MET A 186 -19.24 0.66 0.16
C MET A 186 -20.33 -0.21 0.78
N GLN A 187 -21.52 0.36 1.00
CA GLN A 187 -22.67 -0.36 1.56
C GLN A 187 -23.57 -0.99 0.49
N LEU A 188 -23.36 -0.66 -0.80
CA LEU A 188 -24.16 -1.25 -1.87
C LEU A 188 -24.04 -2.78 -1.87
N PRO A 189 -25.15 -3.51 -2.07
CA PRO A 189 -25.12 -4.93 -2.38
C PRO A 189 -24.30 -5.19 -3.67
N THR A 190 -23.75 -6.39 -3.80
CA THR A 190 -22.93 -6.76 -4.96
C THR A 190 -23.68 -6.56 -6.28
N GLU A 191 -24.94 -6.94 -6.33
CA GLU A 191 -25.79 -6.83 -7.51
C GLU A 191 -25.95 -5.36 -7.95
N ALA A 192 -26.21 -4.45 -7.01
CA ALA A 192 -26.34 -3.03 -7.30
C ALA A 192 -24.99 -2.40 -7.71
N THR A 193 -23.90 -2.85 -7.12
CA THR A 193 -22.55 -2.44 -7.53
C THR A 193 -22.26 -2.89 -8.97
N ASP A 194 -22.61 -4.13 -9.31
CA ASP A 194 -22.41 -4.69 -10.65
C ASP A 194 -23.24 -3.93 -11.70
N GLU A 195 -24.48 -3.57 -11.39
CA GLU A 195 -25.34 -2.76 -12.28
C GLU A 195 -24.72 -1.39 -12.59
N ILE A 196 -24.11 -0.75 -11.61
CA ILE A 196 -23.42 0.55 -11.79
C ILE A 196 -22.12 0.38 -12.57
N LEU A 197 -21.31 -0.65 -12.26
CA LEU A 197 -19.98 -0.80 -12.83
C LEU A 197 -19.97 -1.49 -14.19
N LYS A 198 -20.93 -2.38 -14.48
CA LYS A 198 -20.95 -3.16 -15.73
C LYS A 198 -20.88 -2.30 -16.98
N PRO A 199 -21.68 -1.22 -17.15
CA PRO A 199 -21.58 -0.37 -18.34
C PRO A 199 -20.20 0.27 -18.49
N LEU A 200 -19.60 0.73 -17.36
CA LEU A 200 -18.26 1.31 -17.34
C LEU A 200 -17.20 0.30 -17.82
N LEU A 201 -17.27 -0.94 -17.33
CA LEU A 201 -16.34 -2.00 -17.69
C LEU A 201 -16.50 -2.43 -19.15
N GLU A 202 -17.72 -2.47 -19.68
CA GLU A 202 -17.99 -2.74 -21.09
C GLU A 202 -17.42 -1.64 -22.01
N GLU A 203 -17.55 -0.37 -21.62
CA GLU A 203 -16.95 0.75 -22.34
C GLU A 203 -15.42 0.69 -22.30
N ALA A 204 -14.84 0.42 -21.12
CA ALA A 204 -13.40 0.25 -20.94
C ALA A 204 -12.86 -0.91 -21.81
N ALA A 205 -13.56 -2.06 -21.84
CA ALA A 205 -13.18 -3.21 -22.65
C ALA A 205 -13.16 -2.87 -24.17
N LYS A 206 -14.18 -2.15 -24.65
CA LYS A 206 -14.23 -1.69 -26.05
C LYS A 206 -13.09 -0.72 -26.38
N ALA A 207 -12.76 0.18 -25.45
CA ALA A 207 -11.72 1.17 -25.65
C ALA A 207 -10.30 0.53 -25.59
N VAL A 208 -10.08 -0.44 -24.71
CA VAL A 208 -8.84 -1.23 -24.68
C VAL A 208 -8.68 -2.04 -25.97
N ALA A 209 -9.71 -2.71 -26.44
CA ALA A 209 -9.68 -3.46 -27.69
C ALA A 209 -9.36 -2.59 -28.92
N LYS A 210 -9.75 -1.31 -28.89
CA LYS A 210 -9.42 -0.33 -29.94
C LYS A 210 -8.02 0.29 -29.78
N GLY A 211 -7.31 0.00 -28.70
CA GLY A 211 -6.01 0.61 -28.38
C GLY A 211 -6.08 2.10 -28.03
N THR A 212 -7.23 2.59 -27.59
CA THR A 212 -7.42 4.02 -27.27
C THR A 212 -7.13 4.37 -25.80
N LEU A 213 -6.96 3.37 -24.94
CA LEU A 213 -6.59 3.57 -23.53
C LEU A 213 -5.16 3.14 -23.25
N THR A 214 -4.51 3.86 -22.35
CA THR A 214 -3.18 3.57 -21.85
C THR A 214 -3.17 3.44 -20.32
N LYS A 215 -2.06 3.05 -19.73
CA LYS A 215 -1.91 3.00 -18.26
C LYS A 215 -2.16 4.35 -17.56
N ASN A 216 -2.15 5.46 -18.29
CA ASN A 216 -2.48 6.78 -17.74
C ASN A 216 -4.00 7.00 -17.59
N ASP A 217 -4.81 6.10 -18.11
CA ASP A 217 -6.26 6.17 -18.05
C ASP A 217 -6.80 5.26 -16.95
N PRO A 218 -7.61 5.77 -16.00
CA PRO A 218 -8.21 4.94 -14.94
C PRO A 218 -9.01 3.75 -15.48
N HIS A 219 -9.69 3.92 -16.62
CA HIS A 219 -10.46 2.86 -17.27
C HIS A 219 -9.59 1.69 -17.76
N TRP A 220 -8.32 1.93 -18.11
CA TRP A 220 -7.39 0.88 -18.45
C TRP A 220 -7.13 -0.04 -17.25
N TRP A 221 -6.96 0.53 -16.05
CA TRP A 221 -6.78 -0.22 -14.82
C TRP A 221 -8.06 -0.93 -14.40
N ALA A 222 -9.22 -0.28 -14.53
CA ALA A 222 -10.51 -0.92 -14.29
C ALA A 222 -10.69 -2.15 -15.20
N HIS A 223 -10.40 -2.05 -16.49
CA HIS A 223 -10.41 -3.18 -17.41
C HIS A 223 -9.48 -4.31 -16.96
N LYS A 224 -8.22 -3.97 -16.66
CA LYS A 224 -7.20 -4.94 -16.23
C LYS A 224 -7.64 -5.75 -15.01
N TYR A 225 -8.25 -5.11 -14.03
CA TYR A 225 -8.62 -5.78 -12.77
C TYR A 225 -9.96 -6.50 -12.81
N TYR A 226 -10.90 -6.02 -13.59
CA TYR A 226 -12.28 -6.54 -13.57
C TYR A 226 -12.67 -7.30 -14.82
N VAL A 227 -11.99 -7.13 -15.94
CA VAL A 227 -12.33 -7.78 -17.22
C VAL A 227 -11.30 -8.84 -17.60
N ASP A 228 -10.00 -8.54 -17.55
CA ASP A 228 -8.93 -9.49 -17.93
C ASP A 228 -8.69 -10.62 -16.92
N GLY A 229 -9.47 -10.66 -15.84
CA GLY A 229 -9.52 -11.83 -14.97
C GLY A 229 -8.26 -12.05 -14.15
N ILE A 230 -7.60 -10.98 -13.65
CA ILE A 230 -7.00 -11.13 -12.33
C ILE A 230 -8.22 -11.30 -11.43
N PRO A 231 -8.50 -12.54 -10.92
CA PRO A 231 -9.61 -12.68 -10.03
C PRO A 231 -9.31 -11.71 -8.92
N ALA A 232 -10.09 -10.66 -8.80
CA ALA A 232 -10.21 -9.93 -7.58
C ALA A 232 -10.70 -10.97 -6.57
N LYS A 233 -9.76 -11.74 -6.01
CA LYS A 233 -9.97 -12.51 -4.81
C LYS A 233 -10.25 -11.47 -3.76
N ASN A 234 -11.52 -11.20 -3.59
CA ASN A 234 -12.07 -10.14 -2.77
C ASN A 234 -11.62 -8.76 -3.31
N ILE A 235 -12.50 -8.10 -4.05
CA ILE A 235 -12.54 -6.66 -3.98
C ILE A 235 -12.78 -6.40 -2.50
N ASP A 236 -11.66 -6.32 -1.77
CA ASP A 236 -11.69 -5.77 -0.45
C ASP A 236 -12.16 -4.34 -0.68
N LYS A 237 -13.38 -4.05 -0.22
CA LYS A 237 -14.00 -2.73 -0.38
C LYS A 237 -13.29 -1.69 0.48
N GLY A 238 -12.14 -2.05 1.09
CA GLY A 238 -11.28 -1.22 1.91
C GLY A 238 -9.94 -0.89 1.27
#